data_3055cb5e724ae71e081cc69632a5ff6a
#
_entry.id   3055cb5e724ae71e081cc69632a5ff6a
#
_cell.length_a   1.000
_cell.length_b   1.000
_cell.length_c   1.000
_cell.angle_alpha   90.00
_cell.angle_beta   90.00
_cell.angle_gamma   90.00
#
_symmetry.space_group_name_H-M   'P 1'
#
loop_
_entity.id
_entity.type
_entity.pdbx_description
1 polymer ?
#
loop_
_entity_poly.entity_id
_entity_poly.type
_entity_poly.pdbx_seq_one_letter_code
_entity_poly.pdbx_strand_id
1 'polypeptide(L)'
;MAIKLEKVVEKFYLGLEEGKILGRKCPKCGHVEFPPVYACNNCGNYETEWYEISGKAKLHSIVLPAALSTKPEYKKLGKFCYGEVEIEEGTRLNAVVRGVSRKNRAELEAKLPVNVHAAIVERDNGVKT
;
A
#
# COMPACT_ATOMS: atom_id res chain seq x y z
N MET A 1 20.51 5.93 -1.97
CA MET A 1 19.69 5.01 -2.76
C MET A 1 20.47 4.56 -4.00
N ALA A 2 20.67 3.26 -4.17
CA ALA A 2 21.47 2.71 -5.28
C ALA A 2 20.71 2.59 -6.60
N ILE A 3 19.40 2.68 -6.57
CA ILE A 3 18.53 2.52 -7.74
C ILE A 3 18.20 3.90 -8.34
N LYS A 4 18.37 4.00 -9.66
CA LYS A 4 17.95 5.20 -10.39
C LYS A 4 16.44 5.17 -10.58
N LEU A 5 15.76 6.22 -10.14
CA LEU A 5 14.29 6.34 -10.24
C LEU A 5 13.90 7.21 -11.43
N GLU A 6 12.80 6.85 -12.05
CA GLU A 6 12.13 7.72 -13.01
C GLU A 6 11.64 8.99 -12.32
N LYS A 7 11.74 10.13 -13.00
CA LYS A 7 11.32 11.42 -12.44
C LYS A 7 9.87 11.43 -11.98
N VAL A 8 9.00 10.73 -12.68
CA VAL A 8 7.57 10.67 -12.38
C VAL A 8 7.25 9.98 -11.05
N VAL A 9 8.13 9.07 -10.59
CA VAL A 9 7.93 8.35 -9.31
C VAL A 9 8.91 8.78 -8.23
N GLU A 10 9.88 9.60 -8.56
CA GLU A 10 10.93 10.05 -7.64
C GLU A 10 10.32 10.68 -6.38
N LYS A 11 9.34 11.54 -6.54
CA LYS A 11 8.71 12.21 -5.41
C LYS A 11 8.01 11.25 -4.45
N PHE A 12 7.42 10.18 -4.96
CA PHE A 12 6.81 9.14 -4.13
C PHE A 12 7.85 8.50 -3.20
N TYR A 13 9.00 8.09 -3.76
CA TYR A 13 10.05 7.45 -2.99
C TYR A 13 10.77 8.41 -2.05
N LEU A 14 10.96 9.67 -2.46
CA LEU A 14 11.50 10.70 -1.56
C LEU A 14 10.54 10.97 -0.40
N GLY A 15 9.25 10.92 -0.63
CA GLY A 15 8.24 11.01 0.42
C GLY A 15 8.39 9.89 1.45
N LEU A 16 8.59 8.65 0.98
CA LEU A 16 8.81 7.51 1.88
C LEU A 16 10.06 7.69 2.75
N GLU A 17 11.13 8.26 2.18
CA GLU A 17 12.34 8.58 2.95
C GLU A 17 12.06 9.59 4.09
N GLU A 18 11.11 10.49 3.88
CA GLU A 18 10.65 11.46 4.88
C GLU A 18 9.56 10.93 5.81
N GLY A 19 9.16 9.67 5.65
CA GLY A 19 8.08 9.07 6.44
C GLY A 19 6.67 9.40 5.95
N LYS A 20 6.54 9.89 4.71
CA LYS A 20 5.26 10.26 4.10
C LYS A 20 4.86 9.27 3.03
N ILE A 21 3.58 8.91 3.00
CA ILE A 21 3.02 8.04 1.96
C ILE A 21 2.18 8.93 1.04
N LEU A 22 2.60 9.05 -0.21
CA LEU A 22 1.99 9.98 -1.15
C LEU A 22 1.13 9.24 -2.18
N GLY A 23 -0.09 9.70 -2.36
CA GLY A 23 -0.97 9.36 -3.47
C GLY A 23 -1.13 10.55 -4.40
N ARG A 24 -2.08 10.46 -5.32
CA ARG A 24 -2.44 11.56 -6.21
C ARG A 24 -3.90 11.92 -5.98
N LYS A 25 -4.20 13.20 -5.95
CA LYS A 25 -5.57 13.70 -5.78
C LYS A 25 -5.98 14.52 -6.99
N CYS A 26 -7.16 14.26 -7.49
CA CYS A 26 -7.75 15.04 -8.55
C CYS A 26 -8.41 16.31 -7.98
N PRO A 27 -7.95 17.52 -8.30
CA PRO A 27 -8.58 18.74 -7.81
C PRO A 27 -9.97 18.99 -8.38
N LYS A 28 -10.29 18.33 -9.50
CA LYS A 28 -11.56 18.51 -10.19
C LYS A 28 -12.70 17.71 -9.56
N CYS A 29 -12.46 16.42 -9.24
CA CYS A 29 -13.50 15.55 -8.67
C CYS A 29 -13.21 15.10 -7.24
N GLY A 30 -12.03 15.38 -6.69
CA GLY A 30 -11.64 15.02 -5.33
C GLY A 30 -11.19 13.58 -5.15
N HIS A 31 -11.18 12.77 -6.21
CA HIS A 31 -10.77 11.37 -6.14
C HIS A 31 -9.28 11.23 -5.81
N VAL A 32 -8.95 10.32 -4.89
CA VAL A 32 -7.56 10.02 -4.48
C VAL A 32 -7.14 8.67 -5.03
N GLU A 33 -6.02 8.64 -5.75
CA GLU A 33 -5.42 7.41 -6.27
C GLU A 33 -4.24 6.96 -5.42
N PHE A 34 -4.23 5.68 -5.09
CA PHE A 34 -3.08 5.03 -4.46
C PHE A 34 -3.06 3.56 -4.90
N PRO A 35 -1.94 3.02 -5.41
CA PRO A 35 -0.67 3.71 -5.72
C PRO A 35 -0.85 4.89 -6.67
N PRO A 36 0.05 5.89 -6.63
CA PRO A 36 -0.14 7.13 -7.38
C PRO A 36 -0.11 6.93 -8.90
N VAL A 37 -1.09 7.51 -9.58
CA VAL A 37 -1.16 7.59 -11.04
C VAL A 37 -1.43 9.04 -11.43
N TYR A 38 -0.93 9.48 -12.57
CA TYR A 38 -1.03 10.88 -12.96
C TYR A 38 -2.42 11.27 -13.47
N ALA A 39 -3.08 10.39 -14.21
CA ALA A 39 -4.44 10.64 -14.67
C ALA A 39 -5.46 10.13 -13.65
N CYS A 40 -6.53 10.88 -13.45
CA CYS A 40 -7.61 10.45 -12.56
C CYS A 40 -8.43 9.34 -13.21
N ASN A 41 -8.54 8.21 -12.56
CA ASN A 41 -9.33 7.07 -13.05
C ASN A 41 -10.84 7.31 -12.95
N ASN A 42 -11.26 8.29 -12.16
CA ASN A 42 -12.68 8.60 -12.00
C ASN A 42 -13.22 9.54 -13.08
N CYS A 43 -12.49 10.62 -13.40
CA CYS A 43 -12.97 11.62 -14.37
C CYS A 43 -12.04 11.85 -15.56
N GLY A 44 -10.88 11.19 -15.61
CA GLY A 44 -9.92 11.31 -16.72
C GLY A 44 -9.07 12.56 -16.71
N ASN A 45 -9.13 13.39 -15.68
CA ASN A 45 -8.33 14.60 -15.58
C ASN A 45 -6.84 14.26 -15.48
N TYR A 46 -6.00 14.90 -16.33
CA TYR A 46 -4.55 14.69 -16.32
C TYR A 46 -3.82 15.56 -15.30
N GLU A 47 -4.45 16.60 -14.80
CA GLU A 47 -3.84 17.55 -13.87
C GLU A 47 -4.18 17.19 -12.43
N THR A 48 -3.57 16.10 -11.95
CA THR A 48 -3.68 15.69 -10.56
C THR A 48 -2.50 16.24 -9.74
N GLU A 49 -2.62 16.21 -8.44
CA GLU A 49 -1.60 16.74 -7.54
C GLU A 49 -1.19 15.70 -6.49
N TRP A 50 -0.02 15.85 -5.90
CA TRP A 50 0.44 14.98 -4.82
C TRP A 50 -0.40 15.23 -3.56
N TYR A 51 -0.71 14.14 -2.89
CA TYR A 51 -1.54 14.16 -1.69
C TYR A 51 -0.97 13.20 -0.66
N GLU A 52 -0.77 13.64 0.58
CA GLU A 52 -0.31 12.77 1.65
C GLU A 52 -1.49 11.99 2.21
N ILE A 53 -1.45 10.66 2.09
CA ILE A 53 -2.50 9.80 2.63
C ILE A 53 -2.27 9.54 4.12
N SER A 54 -3.36 9.29 4.85
CA SER A 54 -3.31 9.09 6.30
C SER A 54 -2.59 7.81 6.71
N GLY A 55 -2.58 6.82 5.84
CA GLY A 55 -2.07 5.48 6.14
C GLY A 55 -3.07 4.58 6.87
N LYS A 56 -4.22 5.09 7.24
CA LYS A 56 -5.30 4.29 7.85
C LYS A 56 -6.11 3.60 6.77
N ALA A 57 -6.45 2.34 7.01
CA ALA A 57 -7.19 1.52 6.05
C ALA A 57 -8.01 0.46 6.75
N LYS A 58 -8.87 -0.20 5.98
CA LYS A 58 -9.63 -1.37 6.43
C LYS A 58 -9.31 -2.55 5.52
N LEU A 59 -9.04 -3.68 6.13
CA LEU A 59 -8.81 -4.93 5.42
C LEU A 59 -10.16 -5.62 5.17
N HIS A 60 -10.46 -5.89 3.89
CA HIS A 60 -11.72 -6.48 3.48
C HIS A 60 -11.63 -7.97 3.16
N SER A 61 -10.46 -8.47 2.79
CA SER A 61 -10.28 -9.89 2.46
C SER A 61 -8.91 -10.39 2.88
N ILE A 62 -8.79 -11.70 3.08
CA ILE A 62 -7.55 -12.37 3.49
C ILE A 62 -7.29 -13.53 2.54
N VAL A 63 -6.11 -13.49 1.89
CA VAL A 63 -5.62 -14.58 1.05
C VAL A 63 -4.24 -14.98 1.57
N LEU A 64 -4.13 -16.18 2.10
CA LEU A 64 -2.84 -16.68 2.59
C LEU A 64 -1.98 -17.14 1.41
N PRO A 65 -0.65 -16.97 1.48
CA PRO A 65 0.26 -17.51 0.48
C PRO A 65 0.11 -19.03 0.39
N ALA A 66 -0.04 -19.55 -0.83
CA ALA A 66 -0.23 -20.98 -1.07
C ALA A 66 1.06 -21.79 -0.82
N ALA A 67 2.22 -21.17 -1.03
CA ALA A 67 3.51 -21.81 -0.84
C ALA A 67 4.48 -20.84 -0.15
N LEU A 68 5.43 -21.41 0.56
CA LEU A 68 6.50 -20.62 1.18
C LEU A 68 7.41 -20.06 0.10
N SER A 69 7.61 -18.76 0.11
CA SER A 69 8.57 -18.12 -0.77
C SER A 69 10.00 -18.39 -0.28
N THR A 70 10.90 -18.70 -1.21
CA THR A 70 12.32 -18.85 -0.92
C THR A 70 13.07 -17.52 -0.88
N LYS A 71 12.43 -16.44 -1.30
CA LYS A 71 13.05 -15.12 -1.34
C LYS A 71 13.28 -14.59 0.08
N PRO A 72 14.52 -14.13 0.40
CA PRO A 72 14.84 -13.65 1.74
C PRO A 72 13.95 -12.51 2.23
N GLU A 73 13.53 -11.62 1.35
CA GLU A 73 12.66 -10.49 1.69
C GLU A 73 11.30 -10.91 2.24
N TYR A 74 10.72 -12.01 1.72
CA TYR A 74 9.46 -12.54 2.24
C TYR A 74 9.64 -13.23 3.59
N LYS A 75 10.78 -13.87 3.81
CA LYS A 75 11.11 -14.46 5.11
C LYS A 75 11.22 -13.41 6.20
N LYS A 76 11.77 -12.24 5.88
CA LYS A 76 11.91 -11.11 6.81
C LYS A 76 10.56 -10.49 7.20
N LEU A 77 9.55 -10.60 6.36
CA LEU A 77 8.21 -10.11 6.67
C LEU A 77 7.54 -10.90 7.80
N GLY A 78 8.00 -12.12 8.04
CA GLY A 78 7.35 -13.01 9.00
C GLY A 78 6.02 -13.53 8.46
N LYS A 79 5.02 -13.65 9.33
CA LYS A 79 3.69 -14.10 8.93
C LYS A 79 2.91 -12.95 8.28
N PHE A 80 2.37 -13.22 7.10
CA PHE A 80 1.64 -12.21 6.33
C PHE A 80 0.56 -12.86 5.46
N CYS A 81 -0.35 -12.04 4.97
CA CYS A 81 -1.32 -12.44 3.94
C CYS A 81 -1.36 -11.38 2.86
N TYR A 82 -1.98 -11.72 1.74
CA TYR A 82 -2.42 -10.74 0.75
C TYR A 82 -3.88 -10.40 1.05
N GLY A 83 -4.26 -9.16 0.83
CA GLY A 83 -5.63 -8.76 1.06
C GLY A 83 -6.02 -7.51 0.31
N GLU A 84 -7.32 -7.35 0.11
CA GLU A 84 -7.86 -6.10 -0.41
C GLU A 84 -8.03 -5.13 0.75
N VAL A 85 -7.42 -3.96 0.63
CA VAL A 85 -7.53 -2.90 1.62
C VAL A 85 -8.20 -1.68 1.00
N GLU A 86 -9.03 -1.01 1.79
CA GLU A 86 -9.63 0.27 1.44
C GLU A 86 -9.02 1.34 2.33
N ILE A 87 -8.31 2.29 1.72
CA ILE A 87 -7.72 3.40 2.47
C ILE A 87 -8.80 4.39 2.90
N GLU A 88 -8.50 5.20 3.91
CA GLU A 88 -9.44 6.18 4.46
C GLU A 88 -9.97 7.13 3.38
N GLU A 89 -9.16 7.43 2.39
CA GLU A 89 -9.52 8.26 1.23
C GLU A 89 -10.47 7.59 0.23
N GLY A 90 -10.77 6.30 0.42
CA GLY A 90 -11.79 5.59 -0.36
C GLY A 90 -11.29 4.64 -1.45
N THR A 91 -10.01 4.69 -1.78
CA THR A 91 -9.44 3.84 -2.83
C THR A 91 -9.17 2.43 -2.31
N ARG A 92 -9.43 1.42 -3.13
CA ARG A 92 -9.15 0.01 -2.80
C ARG A 92 -7.93 -0.48 -3.59
N LEU A 93 -7.11 -1.29 -2.94
CA LEU A 93 -5.92 -1.90 -3.55
C LEU A 93 -5.60 -3.22 -2.86
N ASN A 94 -4.82 -4.05 -3.54
CA ASN A 94 -4.28 -5.26 -2.94
C ASN A 94 -2.95 -4.94 -2.26
N ALA A 95 -2.76 -5.45 -1.06
CA ALA A 95 -1.56 -5.18 -0.28
C ALA A 95 -1.13 -6.40 0.51
N VAL A 96 0.12 -6.39 0.95
CA VAL A 96 0.66 -7.35 1.91
C VAL A 96 0.31 -6.87 3.31
N VAL A 97 -0.35 -7.72 4.09
CA VAL A 97 -0.76 -7.42 5.46
C VAL A 97 -0.01 -8.34 6.42
N ARG A 98 0.77 -7.74 7.31
CA ARG A 98 1.59 -8.48 8.28
C ARG A 98 0.75 -8.86 9.51
N GLY A 99 1.19 -9.92 10.18
CA GLY A 99 0.55 -10.38 11.42
C GLY A 99 -0.61 -11.33 11.21
N VAL A 100 -0.92 -11.71 9.98
CA VAL A 100 -1.97 -12.70 9.68
C VAL A 100 -1.32 -14.07 9.44
N SER A 101 -1.81 -15.10 10.12
CA SER A 101 -1.32 -16.46 10.00
C SER A 101 -2.48 -17.44 9.90
N ARG A 102 -2.16 -18.70 9.63
CA ARG A 102 -3.18 -19.78 9.63
C ARG A 102 -3.89 -19.90 10.97
N LYS A 103 -3.21 -19.56 12.07
CA LYS A 103 -3.77 -19.65 13.42
C LYS A 103 -4.85 -18.62 13.71
N ASN A 104 -4.68 -17.39 13.21
CA ASN A 104 -5.62 -16.30 13.49
C ASN A 104 -6.52 -15.93 12.31
N ARG A 105 -6.36 -16.59 11.16
CA ARG A 105 -7.12 -16.30 9.94
C ARG A 105 -8.63 -16.36 10.16
N ALA A 106 -9.13 -17.44 10.73
CA ALA A 106 -10.57 -17.63 10.93
C ALA A 106 -11.16 -16.57 11.84
N GLU A 107 -10.45 -16.20 12.90
CA GLU A 107 -10.87 -15.14 13.83
C GLU A 107 -10.94 -13.79 13.12
N LEU A 108 -9.92 -13.46 12.32
CA LEU A 108 -9.89 -12.20 11.60
C LEU A 108 -10.94 -12.14 10.48
N GLU A 109 -11.16 -13.24 9.76
CA GLU A 109 -12.21 -13.30 8.73
C GLU A 109 -13.60 -13.06 9.31
N ALA A 110 -13.86 -13.53 10.52
CA ALA A 110 -15.13 -13.29 11.21
C ALA A 110 -15.34 -11.81 11.59
N LYS A 111 -14.25 -11.05 11.70
CA LYS A 111 -14.27 -9.64 12.11
C LYS A 111 -14.10 -8.66 10.95
N LEU A 112 -13.97 -9.13 9.70
CA LEU A 112 -13.79 -8.26 8.54
C LEU A 112 -14.99 -7.31 8.36
N PRO A 113 -14.75 -6.05 7.97
CA PRO A 113 -13.44 -5.42 7.77
C PRO A 113 -12.75 -5.05 9.08
N VAL A 114 -11.43 -5.23 9.14
CA VAL A 114 -10.61 -4.87 10.31
C VAL A 114 -9.75 -3.66 9.99
N ASN A 115 -9.48 -2.85 11.01
CA ASN A 115 -8.63 -1.68 10.86
C ASN A 115 -7.17 -2.10 10.75
N VAL A 116 -6.48 -1.51 9.77
CA VAL A 116 -5.05 -1.67 9.54
C VAL A 116 -4.42 -0.31 9.28
N HIS A 117 -3.10 -0.25 9.35
CA HIS A 117 -2.36 0.96 9.03
C HIS A 117 -1.15 0.64 8.19
N ALA A 118 -0.73 1.59 7.36
CA ALA A 118 0.42 1.42 6.50
C ALA A 118 1.72 1.50 7.30
N ALA A 119 2.71 0.73 6.87
CA ALA A 119 4.06 0.79 7.41
C ALA A 119 5.06 0.93 6.26
N ILE A 120 6.06 1.76 6.47
CA ILE A 120 7.14 1.96 5.51
C ILE A 120 8.25 0.97 5.85
N VAL A 121 8.63 0.15 4.88
CA VAL A 121 9.62 -0.92 5.05
C VAL A 121 10.84 -0.63 4.18
N GLU A 122 12.03 -0.72 4.75
CA GLU A 122 13.28 -0.63 4.01
C GLU A 122 13.62 -1.99 3.40
N ARG A 123 13.82 -2.02 2.09
CA ARG A 123 14.21 -3.23 1.35
C ARG A 123 15.73 -3.42 1.40
N ASP A 124 16.20 -4.64 1.06
CA ASP A 124 17.62 -4.98 1.06
C ASP A 124 18.46 -4.11 0.12
N ASN A 125 17.85 -3.57 -0.92
CA ASN A 125 18.50 -2.66 -1.86
C ASN A 125 18.55 -1.20 -1.38
N GLY A 126 18.11 -0.92 -0.17
CA GLY A 126 18.10 0.42 0.44
C GLY A 126 16.90 1.29 0.05
N VAL A 127 15.97 0.76 -0.74
CA VAL A 127 14.75 1.49 -1.13
C VAL A 127 13.65 1.23 -0.10
N LYS A 128 12.97 2.29 0.32
CA LYS A 128 11.79 2.16 1.19
C LYS A 128 10.53 1.95 0.35
N THR A 129 9.68 1.08 0.84
CA THR A 129 8.39 0.76 0.20
C THR A 129 7.27 0.71 1.23
#